data_3af9fc3c5ab0dc39eb7535b5cfd03f1c
#
_entry.id   3af9fc3c5ab0dc39eb7535b5cfd03f1c
#
_cell.length_a   1.000
_cell.length_b   1.000
_cell.length_c   1.000
_cell.angle_alpha   90.00
_cell.angle_beta   90.00
_cell.angle_gamma   90.00
#
_symmetry.space_group_name_H-M   'P 1'
#
loop_
_entity.id
_entity.type
_entity.pdbx_description
1 polymer ?
#
loop_
_entity_poly.entity_id
_entity_poly.type
_entity_poly.pdbx_seq_one_letter_code
_entity_poly.pdbx_strand_id
1 'polypeptide(L)'
;SSYVVYGLVAREIERVDSGYRSMMSVQSSLAMYPIAAFGSEAQKQRWLPGMARGELIGCFGLTEPNHGSDPGSMATRAKKVAGGWLLTGSKMWITNSPIADVMIVWAKDDAGEIRGFLLEKGMKGLSTPAIHGKMGLRASITGEIVMDEVFVPDDNLLPGVKGLKGPFMCLNSARYGIAWGAMGAAEFCWHAARQYTLDRKQFDRPLAANQLIQKKLADMQTEIALGLQGALRLGRLKDEGKDAPEMTSIMKRNNCGKALDIARLARDMHGG
;
A
#
# COMPACT_ATOMS: atom_id res chain seq x y z
N SER A 1 8.93 -13.88 -8.85
CA SER A 1 8.50 -12.92 -9.89
C SER A 1 9.39 -11.69 -9.84
N SER A 2 9.70 -11.10 -11.01
CA SER A 2 10.52 -9.89 -11.13
C SER A 2 9.82 -8.67 -10.49
N TYR A 3 10.58 -7.84 -9.80
CA TYR A 3 10.09 -6.55 -9.28
C TYR A 3 9.67 -5.61 -10.41
N VAL A 4 10.36 -5.66 -11.56
CA VAL A 4 9.98 -4.87 -12.74
C VAL A 4 8.58 -5.25 -13.21
N VAL A 5 8.27 -6.55 -13.31
CA VAL A 5 6.93 -7.03 -13.69
C VAL A 5 5.87 -6.57 -12.69
N TYR A 6 6.14 -6.70 -11.39
CA TYR A 6 5.24 -6.19 -10.35
C TYR A 6 4.98 -4.68 -10.49
N GLY A 7 6.03 -3.90 -10.76
CA GLY A 7 5.93 -2.47 -10.97
C GLY A 7 5.06 -2.10 -12.17
N LEU A 8 5.24 -2.77 -13.30
CA LEU A 8 4.43 -2.57 -14.51
C LEU A 8 2.94 -2.88 -14.25
N VAL A 9 2.65 -3.98 -13.53
CA VAL A 9 1.27 -4.31 -13.13
C VAL A 9 0.69 -3.23 -12.22
N ALA A 10 1.44 -2.77 -11.22
CA ALA A 10 1.01 -1.71 -10.32
C ALA A 10 0.68 -0.42 -11.08
N ARG A 11 1.50 -0.03 -12.07
CA ARG A 11 1.28 1.12 -12.95
C ARG A 11 -0.05 1.01 -13.71
N GLU A 12 -0.29 -0.13 -14.36
CA GLU A 12 -1.50 -0.30 -15.17
C GLU A 12 -2.78 -0.37 -14.32
N ILE A 13 -2.74 -1.02 -13.16
CA ILE A 13 -3.88 -1.05 -12.24
C ILE A 13 -4.19 0.35 -11.69
N GLU A 14 -3.18 1.12 -11.26
CA GLU A 14 -3.40 2.46 -10.71
C GLU A 14 -3.81 3.49 -11.78
N ARG A 15 -3.52 3.25 -13.05
CA ARG A 15 -4.07 4.02 -14.17
C ARG A 15 -5.61 3.98 -14.19
N VAL A 16 -6.21 2.88 -13.71
CA VAL A 16 -7.65 2.71 -13.59
C VAL A 16 -8.16 3.32 -12.28
N ASP A 17 -7.61 2.88 -11.14
CA ASP A 17 -7.98 3.40 -9.81
C ASP A 17 -6.90 3.05 -8.77
N SER A 18 -6.50 4.04 -7.99
CA SER A 18 -5.51 3.87 -6.91
C SER A 18 -5.99 2.94 -5.78
N GLY A 19 -7.29 2.78 -5.59
CA GLY A 19 -7.87 1.84 -4.62
C GLY A 19 -7.60 0.39 -5.00
N TYR A 20 -7.70 0.05 -6.29
CA TYR A 20 -7.39 -1.29 -6.79
C TYR A 20 -5.90 -1.62 -6.65
N ARG A 21 -5.03 -0.66 -6.99
CA ARG A 21 -3.59 -0.86 -6.74
C ARG A 21 -3.31 -1.01 -5.25
N SER A 22 -4.00 -0.25 -4.38
CA SER A 22 -3.87 -0.38 -2.93
C SER A 22 -4.23 -1.78 -2.46
N MET A 23 -5.35 -2.35 -2.91
CA MET A 23 -5.75 -3.73 -2.60
C MET A 23 -4.67 -4.74 -3.01
N MET A 24 -4.20 -4.68 -4.26
CA MET A 24 -3.14 -5.55 -4.77
C MET A 24 -1.86 -5.45 -3.91
N SER A 25 -1.47 -4.22 -3.58
CA SER A 25 -0.25 -3.95 -2.81
C SER A 25 -0.35 -4.44 -1.37
N VAL A 26 -1.49 -4.26 -0.71
CA VAL A 26 -1.73 -4.77 0.65
C VAL A 26 -1.73 -6.29 0.64
N GLN A 27 -2.44 -6.92 -0.29
CA GLN A 27 -2.48 -8.38 -0.40
C GLN A 27 -1.08 -8.98 -0.59
N SER A 28 -0.31 -8.48 -1.56
CA SER A 28 1.01 -9.04 -1.91
C SER A 28 2.12 -8.61 -0.95
N SER A 29 2.29 -7.30 -0.74
CA SER A 29 3.46 -6.75 -0.04
C SER A 29 3.31 -6.68 1.47
N LEU A 30 2.09 -6.58 1.99
CA LEU A 30 1.82 -6.36 3.41
C LEU A 30 1.18 -7.57 4.11
N ALA A 31 0.46 -8.45 3.38
CA ALA A 31 -0.15 -9.63 3.96
C ALA A 31 0.59 -10.92 3.57
N MET A 32 0.79 -11.19 2.27
CA MET A 32 1.50 -12.40 1.83
C MET A 32 3.00 -12.34 2.15
N TYR A 33 3.64 -11.18 1.94
CA TYR A 33 5.09 -11.05 2.16
C TYR A 33 5.52 -11.40 3.58
N PRO A 34 4.93 -10.86 4.67
CA PRO A 34 5.36 -11.22 6.03
C PRO A 34 5.14 -12.72 6.34
N ILE A 35 4.10 -13.35 5.81
CA ILE A 35 3.91 -14.81 5.96
C ILE A 35 5.03 -15.55 5.22
N ALA A 36 5.34 -15.16 3.99
CA ALA A 36 6.39 -15.79 3.19
C ALA A 36 7.79 -15.61 3.80
N ALA A 37 8.09 -14.41 4.31
CA ALA A 37 9.40 -14.06 4.83
C ALA A 37 9.64 -14.51 6.28
N PHE A 38 8.60 -14.49 7.11
CA PHE A 38 8.73 -14.65 8.56
C PHE A 38 7.89 -15.79 9.15
N GLY A 39 6.97 -16.35 8.37
CA GLY A 39 6.09 -17.43 8.80
C GLY A 39 6.78 -18.79 8.85
N SER A 40 6.23 -19.69 9.65
CA SER A 40 6.57 -21.12 9.63
C SER A 40 6.11 -21.79 8.32
N GLU A 41 6.64 -22.95 7.99
CA GLU A 41 6.20 -23.68 6.79
C GLU A 41 4.69 -24.05 6.86
N ALA A 42 4.18 -24.38 8.03
CA ALA A 42 2.76 -24.62 8.23
C ALA A 42 1.91 -23.37 7.92
N GLN A 43 2.33 -22.18 8.38
CA GLN A 43 1.66 -20.91 8.08
C GLN A 43 1.70 -20.60 6.58
N LYS A 44 2.84 -20.80 5.91
CA LYS A 44 3.00 -20.58 4.47
C LYS A 44 2.07 -21.49 3.66
N GLN A 45 2.06 -22.79 3.97
CA GLN A 45 1.21 -23.76 3.28
C GLN A 45 -0.28 -23.50 3.51
N ARG A 46 -0.65 -23.06 4.69
CA ARG A 46 -2.04 -22.77 5.03
C ARG A 46 -2.58 -21.54 4.29
N TRP A 47 -1.82 -20.44 4.25
CA TRP A 47 -2.33 -19.14 3.84
C TRP A 47 -1.98 -18.75 2.41
N LEU A 48 -0.71 -18.93 2.00
CA LEU A 48 -0.23 -18.33 0.74
C LEU A 48 -0.94 -18.86 -0.52
N PRO A 49 -1.28 -20.15 -0.66
CA PRO A 49 -1.96 -20.63 -1.87
C PRO A 49 -3.34 -20.01 -2.09
N GLY A 50 -4.18 -19.93 -1.04
CA GLY A 50 -5.50 -19.31 -1.11
C GLY A 50 -5.42 -17.78 -1.34
N MET A 51 -4.47 -17.12 -0.68
CA MET A 51 -4.22 -15.69 -0.88
C MET A 51 -3.72 -15.38 -2.30
N ALA A 52 -2.87 -16.22 -2.88
CA ALA A 52 -2.36 -16.04 -4.23
C ALA A 52 -3.45 -16.20 -5.31
N ARG A 53 -4.47 -17.02 -5.06
CA ARG A 53 -5.64 -17.17 -5.95
C ARG A 53 -6.71 -16.10 -5.70
N GLY A 54 -6.57 -15.26 -4.67
CA GLY A 54 -7.57 -14.28 -4.29
C GLY A 54 -8.80 -14.86 -3.57
N GLU A 55 -8.74 -16.09 -3.12
CA GLU A 55 -9.78 -16.76 -2.33
C GLU A 55 -9.77 -16.30 -0.87
N LEU A 56 -8.61 -15.90 -0.37
CA LEU A 56 -8.38 -15.39 0.98
C LEU A 56 -7.80 -13.98 0.88
N ILE A 57 -8.43 -13.04 1.59
CA ILE A 57 -8.01 -11.65 1.65
C ILE A 57 -7.23 -11.40 2.94
N GLY A 58 -6.09 -10.70 2.80
CA GLY A 58 -5.28 -10.27 3.93
C GLY A 58 -5.31 -8.78 4.17
N CYS A 59 -4.98 -8.38 5.40
CA CYS A 59 -4.73 -6.98 5.75
C CYS A 59 -3.53 -6.84 6.69
N PHE A 60 -3.12 -5.58 6.94
CA PHE A 60 -1.89 -5.27 7.69
C PHE A 60 -2.16 -4.23 8.77
N GLY A 61 -2.20 -4.67 10.01
CA GLY A 61 -2.49 -3.88 11.19
C GLY A 61 -1.22 -3.38 11.89
N LEU A 62 -0.69 -2.22 11.45
CA LEU A 62 0.43 -1.54 12.09
C LEU A 62 0.00 -0.22 12.71
N THR A 63 -0.56 0.69 11.90
CA THR A 63 -0.96 2.04 12.28
C THR A 63 -2.06 2.03 13.33
N GLU A 64 -1.92 2.88 14.35
CA GLU A 64 -2.90 3.09 15.42
C GLU A 64 -3.44 4.53 15.38
N PRO A 65 -4.58 4.82 16.03
CA PRO A 65 -5.13 6.20 16.05
C PRO A 65 -4.12 7.25 16.47
N ASN A 66 -3.25 6.97 17.44
CA ASN A 66 -2.27 7.91 17.98
C ASN A 66 -0.83 7.61 17.55
N HIS A 67 -0.59 6.54 16.79
CA HIS A 67 0.75 6.06 16.41
C HIS A 67 0.80 5.72 14.91
N GLY A 68 0.83 6.76 14.06
CA GLY A 68 0.97 6.63 12.61
C GLY A 68 2.43 6.73 12.16
N SER A 69 3.03 7.92 12.26
CA SER A 69 4.43 8.17 11.89
C SER A 69 5.45 7.54 12.85
N ASP A 70 5.04 7.26 14.07
CA ASP A 70 5.85 6.59 15.09
C ASP A 70 5.23 5.23 15.48
N PRO A 71 5.36 4.19 14.64
CA PRO A 71 4.82 2.87 14.95
C PRO A 71 5.57 2.18 16.10
N GLY A 72 6.77 2.62 16.42
CA GLY A 72 7.52 2.11 17.58
C GLY A 72 6.86 2.39 18.92
N SER A 73 6.06 3.45 18.99
CA SER A 73 5.31 3.81 20.20
C SER A 73 3.92 3.17 20.30
N MET A 74 3.61 2.19 19.43
CA MET A 74 2.29 1.53 19.43
C MET A 74 1.83 1.11 20.83
N ALA A 75 0.53 1.27 21.08
CA ALA A 75 -0.12 0.93 22.33
C ALA A 75 -0.65 -0.51 22.39
N THR A 76 -0.91 -1.14 21.23
CA THR A 76 -1.39 -2.53 21.17
C THR A 76 -0.43 -3.48 21.87
N ARG A 77 -0.97 -4.31 22.76
CA ARG A 77 -0.23 -5.27 23.59
C ARG A 77 -0.63 -6.69 23.28
N ALA A 78 0.34 -7.59 23.39
CA ALA A 78 0.18 -9.03 23.33
C ALA A 78 0.72 -9.62 24.65
N LYS A 79 -0.16 -10.02 25.54
CA LYS A 79 0.17 -10.64 26.84
C LYS A 79 0.31 -12.14 26.66
N LYS A 80 1.43 -12.71 27.09
CA LYS A 80 1.64 -14.17 27.04
C LYS A 80 0.73 -14.88 28.04
N VAL A 81 0.07 -15.93 27.56
CA VAL A 81 -0.79 -16.82 28.37
C VAL A 81 -0.52 -18.29 28.02
N ALA A 82 -1.16 -19.22 28.71
CA ALA A 82 -1.02 -20.64 28.39
C ALA A 82 -1.52 -20.93 26.96
N GLY A 83 -0.66 -21.50 26.13
CA GLY A 83 -0.96 -21.91 24.75
C GLY A 83 -1.08 -20.77 23.72
N GLY A 84 -0.81 -19.52 24.10
CA GLY A 84 -0.95 -18.40 23.18
C GLY A 84 -0.74 -17.02 23.80
N TRP A 85 -1.44 -16.05 23.24
CA TRP A 85 -1.34 -14.63 23.54
C TRP A 85 -2.73 -13.99 23.62
N LEU A 86 -2.92 -13.03 24.51
CA LEU A 86 -4.09 -12.15 24.52
C LEU A 86 -3.69 -10.79 23.91
N LEU A 87 -4.32 -10.44 22.80
CA LEU A 87 -4.10 -9.17 22.15
C LEU A 87 -5.17 -8.16 22.52
N THR A 88 -4.73 -6.96 22.92
CA THR A 88 -5.63 -5.82 23.25
C THR A 88 -5.10 -4.55 22.63
N GLY A 89 -5.98 -3.79 21.96
CA GLY A 89 -5.67 -2.53 21.30
C GLY A 89 -6.48 -2.32 20.04
N SER A 90 -6.09 -1.31 19.25
CA SER A 90 -6.77 -1.01 17.99
C SER A 90 -5.80 -0.59 16.91
N LYS A 91 -6.12 -0.93 15.65
CA LYS A 91 -5.44 -0.47 14.46
C LYS A 91 -6.40 0.34 13.60
N MET A 92 -5.92 1.40 12.96
CA MET A 92 -6.75 2.34 12.21
C MET A 92 -6.23 2.55 10.78
N TRP A 93 -7.13 2.89 9.86
CA TRP A 93 -6.85 3.09 8.45
C TRP A 93 -6.35 1.84 7.75
N ILE A 94 -6.90 0.68 8.10
CA ILE A 94 -6.44 -0.62 7.60
C ILE A 94 -7.21 -1.01 6.34
N THR A 95 -6.52 -0.98 5.22
CA THR A 95 -7.05 -1.47 3.93
C THR A 95 -7.41 -2.95 4.06
N ASN A 96 -8.58 -3.30 3.57
CA ASN A 96 -9.20 -4.63 3.56
C ASN A 96 -9.65 -5.17 4.93
N SER A 97 -9.41 -4.52 6.07
CA SER A 97 -9.79 -5.12 7.36
C SER A 97 -11.26 -5.55 7.46
N PRO A 98 -12.26 -4.82 6.89
CA PRO A 98 -13.66 -5.26 6.96
C PRO A 98 -13.96 -6.56 6.23
N ILE A 99 -13.12 -6.95 5.27
CA ILE A 99 -13.31 -8.15 4.42
C ILE A 99 -12.20 -9.18 4.60
N ALA A 100 -11.19 -8.91 5.44
CA ALA A 100 -10.01 -9.75 5.57
C ALA A 100 -10.35 -11.09 6.25
N ASP A 101 -9.81 -12.18 5.71
CA ASP A 101 -9.85 -13.53 6.30
C ASP A 101 -8.69 -13.74 7.27
N VAL A 102 -7.52 -13.13 6.96
CA VAL A 102 -6.31 -13.15 7.81
C VAL A 102 -5.74 -11.75 7.96
N MET A 103 -5.36 -11.40 9.19
CA MET A 103 -4.85 -10.07 9.55
C MET A 103 -3.45 -10.20 10.14
N ILE A 104 -2.48 -9.52 9.53
CA ILE A 104 -1.12 -9.41 10.06
C ILE A 104 -1.11 -8.26 11.07
N VAL A 105 -1.08 -8.54 12.34
CA VAL A 105 -1.15 -7.53 13.41
C VAL A 105 0.18 -7.45 14.17
N TRP A 106 0.68 -6.23 14.30
CA TRP A 106 1.89 -5.95 15.07
C TRP A 106 1.52 -5.41 16.45
N ALA A 107 2.06 -6.05 17.50
CA ALA A 107 1.82 -5.71 18.89
C ALA A 107 3.09 -5.85 19.72
N LYS A 108 3.18 -5.11 20.84
CA LYS A 108 4.26 -5.26 21.81
C LYS A 108 3.95 -6.41 22.77
N ASP A 109 4.92 -7.31 22.93
CA ASP A 109 4.86 -8.36 23.96
C ASP A 109 5.14 -7.82 25.37
N ASP A 110 5.16 -8.71 26.38
CA ASP A 110 5.38 -8.35 27.79
C ASP A 110 6.77 -7.73 28.04
N ALA A 111 7.74 -7.98 27.14
CA ALA A 111 9.08 -7.35 27.20
C ALA A 111 9.12 -6.00 26.44
N GLY A 112 8.01 -5.58 25.82
CA GLY A 112 7.93 -4.38 24.99
C GLY A 112 8.48 -4.59 23.57
N GLU A 113 8.80 -5.82 23.19
CA GLU A 113 9.26 -6.16 21.83
C GLU A 113 8.10 -6.25 20.84
N ILE A 114 8.26 -5.68 19.66
CA ILE A 114 7.23 -5.76 18.62
C ILE A 114 7.29 -7.14 17.96
N ARG A 115 6.14 -7.81 17.93
CA ARG A 115 5.94 -9.15 17.36
C ARG A 115 4.82 -9.09 16.32
N GLY A 116 4.87 -9.97 15.33
CA GLY A 116 3.82 -10.13 14.33
C GLY A 116 2.92 -11.33 14.63
N PHE A 117 1.61 -11.13 14.53
CA PHE A 117 0.59 -12.13 14.80
C PHE A 117 -0.35 -12.30 13.62
N LEU A 118 -0.81 -13.52 13.37
CA LEU A 118 -1.85 -13.85 12.41
C LEU A 118 -3.18 -13.97 13.15
N LEU A 119 -4.06 -12.98 12.97
CA LEU A 119 -5.44 -13.04 13.47
C LEU A 119 -6.35 -13.53 12.36
N GLU A 120 -7.36 -14.31 12.73
CA GLU A 120 -8.32 -14.91 11.80
C GLU A 120 -9.70 -14.29 11.99
N LYS A 121 -10.41 -14.11 10.90
CA LYS A 121 -11.81 -13.65 10.93
C LYS A 121 -12.64 -14.54 11.87
N GLY A 122 -13.44 -13.90 12.72
CA GLY A 122 -14.32 -14.60 13.65
C GLY A 122 -13.69 -14.96 15.01
N MET A 123 -12.42 -14.64 15.26
CA MET A 123 -11.86 -14.77 16.60
C MET A 123 -12.67 -13.97 17.62
N LYS A 124 -12.93 -14.54 18.79
CA LYS A 124 -13.67 -13.88 19.88
C LYS A 124 -12.94 -12.61 20.32
N GLY A 125 -13.65 -11.49 20.48
CA GLY A 125 -13.09 -10.20 20.88
C GLY A 125 -12.51 -9.39 19.70
N LEU A 126 -12.52 -9.93 18.48
CA LEU A 126 -12.05 -9.25 17.28
C LEU A 126 -13.21 -8.61 16.51
N SER A 127 -13.07 -7.33 16.17
CA SER A 127 -14.01 -6.65 15.27
C SER A 127 -13.28 -5.75 14.27
N THR A 128 -13.89 -5.54 13.12
CA THR A 128 -13.28 -4.79 12.00
C THR A 128 -14.26 -3.80 11.39
N PRO A 129 -14.65 -2.73 12.15
CA PRO A 129 -15.61 -1.75 11.66
C PRO A 129 -15.06 -1.01 10.44
N ALA A 130 -15.94 -0.77 9.44
CA ALA A 130 -15.59 -0.07 8.21
C ALA A 130 -15.55 1.45 8.43
N ILE A 131 -14.61 2.12 7.77
CA ILE A 131 -14.52 3.58 7.70
C ILE A 131 -15.17 4.03 6.39
N HIS A 132 -16.23 4.84 6.51
CA HIS A 132 -16.99 5.38 5.39
C HIS A 132 -16.71 6.87 5.16
N GLY A 133 -17.12 7.40 4.01
CA GLY A 133 -17.07 8.83 3.72
C GLY A 133 -15.66 9.39 3.44
N LYS A 134 -14.70 8.57 3.09
CA LYS A 134 -13.35 9.04 2.70
C LYS A 134 -13.41 9.98 1.50
N MET A 135 -12.57 11.01 1.49
CA MET A 135 -12.49 11.96 0.36
C MET A 135 -11.82 11.36 -0.88
N GLY A 136 -10.79 10.53 -0.69
CA GLY A 136 -10.06 9.85 -1.75
C GLY A 136 -9.97 8.35 -1.51
N LEU A 137 -9.42 7.60 -2.48
CA LEU A 137 -9.27 6.13 -2.42
C LEU A 137 -10.59 5.42 -2.06
N ARG A 138 -11.71 5.89 -2.63
CA ARG A 138 -13.06 5.44 -2.24
C ARG A 138 -13.35 4.00 -2.64
N ALA A 139 -12.68 3.48 -3.66
CA ALA A 139 -12.73 2.07 -4.04
C ALA A 139 -11.92 1.16 -3.10
N SER A 140 -11.03 1.72 -2.28
CA SER A 140 -10.29 0.98 -1.26
C SER A 140 -11.14 0.77 -0.01
N ILE A 141 -11.59 -0.45 0.24
CA ILE A 141 -12.28 -0.83 1.47
C ILE A 141 -11.31 -0.63 2.64
N THR A 142 -11.68 0.19 3.60
CA THR A 142 -10.79 0.58 4.70
C THR A 142 -11.56 0.51 6.02
N GLY A 143 -10.92 0.04 7.08
CA GLY A 143 -11.54 -0.06 8.38
C GLY A 143 -10.53 0.01 9.52
N GLU A 144 -10.96 -0.46 10.65
CA GLU A 144 -10.17 -0.65 11.85
C GLU A 144 -9.97 -2.13 12.14
N ILE A 145 -9.05 -2.47 13.04
CA ILE A 145 -8.96 -3.77 13.73
C ILE A 145 -9.03 -3.47 15.20
N VAL A 146 -10.13 -3.85 15.85
CA VAL A 146 -10.33 -3.64 17.29
C VAL A 146 -10.22 -4.99 17.99
N MET A 147 -9.37 -5.06 19.00
CA MET A 147 -9.02 -6.27 19.73
C MET A 147 -9.32 -6.05 21.22
N ASP A 148 -10.22 -6.87 21.76
CA ASP A 148 -10.57 -6.92 23.16
C ASP A 148 -10.25 -8.33 23.72
N GLU A 149 -9.03 -8.47 24.26
CA GLU A 149 -8.49 -9.73 24.77
C GLU A 149 -8.62 -10.90 23.76
N VAL A 150 -8.28 -10.64 22.49
CA VAL A 150 -8.33 -11.67 21.44
C VAL A 150 -7.28 -12.74 21.72
N PHE A 151 -7.72 -13.97 21.95
CA PHE A 151 -6.80 -15.10 22.10
C PHE A 151 -6.24 -15.53 20.76
N VAL A 152 -4.91 -15.48 20.64
CA VAL A 152 -4.14 -15.87 19.46
C VAL A 152 -3.23 -17.05 19.84
N PRO A 153 -3.41 -18.25 19.26
CA PRO A 153 -2.57 -19.42 19.54
C PRO A 153 -1.09 -19.14 19.24
N ASP A 154 -0.18 -19.85 19.91
CA ASP A 154 1.26 -19.75 19.67
C ASP A 154 1.66 -20.00 18.21
N ASP A 155 0.97 -20.91 17.54
CA ASP A 155 1.18 -21.23 16.13
C ASP A 155 0.83 -20.09 15.18
N ASN A 156 0.13 -19.07 15.64
CA ASN A 156 -0.20 -17.87 14.88
C ASN A 156 0.78 -16.71 15.10
N LEU A 157 1.83 -16.88 15.89
CA LEU A 157 2.96 -15.95 15.97
C LEU A 157 3.85 -16.12 14.73
N LEU A 158 4.31 -15.02 14.13
CA LEU A 158 5.35 -15.06 13.08
C LEU A 158 6.73 -15.31 13.73
N PRO A 159 7.32 -16.51 13.59
CA PRO A 159 8.52 -16.87 14.35
C PRO A 159 9.79 -16.19 13.83
N GLY A 160 9.83 -15.84 12.56
CA GLY A 160 11.03 -15.36 11.85
C GLY A 160 11.34 -13.87 12.05
N VAL A 161 10.64 -13.16 12.96
CA VAL A 161 10.80 -11.71 13.07
C VAL A 161 10.54 -11.18 14.48
N LYS A 162 11.34 -10.16 14.85
CA LYS A 162 11.21 -9.35 16.07
C LYS A 162 11.54 -7.89 15.78
N GLY A 163 10.93 -6.97 16.52
CA GLY A 163 11.16 -5.53 16.44
C GLY A 163 10.58 -4.89 15.18
N LEU A 164 10.94 -3.63 14.94
CA LEU A 164 10.45 -2.84 13.80
C LEU A 164 10.98 -3.30 12.44
N LYS A 165 12.03 -4.13 12.40
CA LYS A 165 12.57 -4.63 11.13
C LYS A 165 11.50 -5.32 10.28
N GLY A 166 10.63 -6.12 10.90
CA GLY A 166 9.55 -6.82 10.21
C GLY A 166 8.60 -5.89 9.45
N PRO A 167 7.88 -5.00 10.15
CA PRO A 167 6.97 -4.08 9.48
C PRO A 167 7.67 -3.16 8.48
N PHE A 168 8.91 -2.73 8.73
CA PHE A 168 9.63 -1.86 7.78
C PHE A 168 10.04 -2.58 6.49
N MET A 169 10.39 -3.85 6.55
CA MET A 169 10.62 -4.65 5.33
C MET A 169 9.36 -4.75 4.48
N CYS A 170 8.20 -4.98 5.10
CA CYS A 170 6.91 -4.99 4.42
C CYS A 170 6.60 -3.63 3.77
N LEU A 171 6.79 -2.54 4.53
CA LEU A 171 6.56 -1.19 4.03
C LEU A 171 7.50 -0.81 2.88
N ASN A 172 8.74 -1.27 2.89
CA ASN A 172 9.67 -1.03 1.79
C ASN A 172 9.17 -1.66 0.47
N SER A 173 8.65 -2.89 0.55
CA SER A 173 8.01 -3.55 -0.60
C SER A 173 6.78 -2.79 -1.10
N ALA A 174 5.91 -2.33 -0.18
CA ALA A 174 4.71 -1.57 -0.53
C ALA A 174 5.04 -0.21 -1.18
N ARG A 175 6.04 0.53 -0.66
CA ARG A 175 6.48 1.81 -1.20
C ARG A 175 6.98 1.70 -2.64
N TYR A 176 7.62 0.59 -2.98
CA TYR A 176 8.07 0.32 -4.35
C TYR A 176 6.90 0.28 -5.34
N GLY A 177 5.84 -0.46 -5.03
CA GLY A 177 4.62 -0.50 -5.86
C GLY A 177 3.94 0.85 -6.01
N ILE A 178 3.95 1.68 -4.94
CA ILE A 178 3.43 3.05 -4.99
C ILE A 178 4.24 3.93 -5.94
N ALA A 179 5.57 3.78 -5.98
CA ALA A 179 6.42 4.57 -6.89
C ALA A 179 6.06 4.35 -8.36
N TRP A 180 5.66 3.14 -8.75
CA TRP A 180 5.17 2.82 -10.09
C TRP A 180 3.72 3.26 -10.31
N GLY A 181 2.84 2.93 -9.37
CA GLY A 181 1.42 3.18 -9.49
C GLY A 181 1.10 4.67 -9.64
N ALA A 182 1.75 5.54 -8.86
CA ALA A 182 1.59 6.98 -8.94
C ALA A 182 1.83 7.52 -10.36
N MET A 183 2.81 6.95 -11.11
CA MET A 183 3.05 7.33 -12.50
C MET A 183 1.94 6.83 -13.42
N GLY A 184 1.32 5.69 -13.16
CA GLY A 184 0.14 5.23 -13.91
C GLY A 184 -1.04 6.21 -13.79
N ALA A 185 -1.33 6.67 -12.56
CA ALA A 185 -2.35 7.71 -12.35
C ALA A 185 -1.98 9.03 -13.04
N ALA A 186 -0.72 9.44 -12.99
CA ALA A 186 -0.22 10.63 -13.69
C ALA A 186 -0.40 10.53 -15.20
N GLU A 187 -0.11 9.37 -15.79
CA GLU A 187 -0.31 9.12 -17.23
C GLU A 187 -1.78 9.23 -17.62
N PHE A 188 -2.69 8.67 -16.80
CA PHE A 188 -4.12 8.84 -17.06
C PHE A 188 -4.51 10.32 -17.08
N CYS A 189 -4.08 11.09 -16.09
CA CYS A 189 -4.36 12.53 -16.02
C CYS A 189 -3.79 13.28 -17.23
N TRP A 190 -2.57 12.94 -17.66
CA TRP A 190 -1.94 13.54 -18.83
C TRP A 190 -2.72 13.23 -20.11
N HIS A 191 -3.08 11.96 -20.34
CA HIS A 191 -3.85 11.55 -21.51
C HIS A 191 -5.23 12.22 -21.58
N ALA A 192 -5.95 12.27 -20.45
CA ALA A 192 -7.25 12.91 -20.35
C ALA A 192 -7.16 14.42 -20.66
N ALA A 193 -6.20 15.12 -20.05
CA ALA A 193 -6.00 16.55 -20.27
C ALA A 193 -5.56 16.86 -21.70
N ARG A 194 -4.67 16.04 -22.27
CA ARG A 194 -4.24 16.17 -23.67
C ARG A 194 -5.43 16.02 -24.60
N GLN A 195 -6.24 14.99 -24.46
CA GLN A 195 -7.40 14.76 -25.33
C GLN A 195 -8.41 15.90 -25.19
N TYR A 196 -8.76 16.28 -23.97
CA TYR A 196 -9.66 17.39 -23.73
C TYR A 196 -9.20 18.70 -24.40
N THR A 197 -7.91 19.05 -24.26
CA THR A 197 -7.36 20.29 -24.81
C THR A 197 -7.23 20.27 -26.35
N LEU A 198 -7.21 19.09 -26.98
CA LEU A 198 -7.30 18.93 -28.44
C LEU A 198 -8.73 19.10 -28.94
N ASP A 199 -9.72 18.61 -28.20
CA ASP A 199 -11.13 18.62 -28.60
C ASP A 199 -11.83 19.94 -28.26
N ARG A 200 -11.53 20.52 -27.12
CA ARG A 200 -12.14 21.77 -26.64
C ARG A 200 -11.61 22.97 -27.43
N LYS A 201 -12.52 23.69 -28.07
CA LYS A 201 -12.21 24.90 -28.85
C LYS A 201 -12.70 26.15 -28.14
N GLN A 202 -11.89 27.19 -28.15
CA GLN A 202 -12.23 28.57 -27.80
C GLN A 202 -11.48 29.51 -28.77
N PHE A 203 -12.10 30.61 -29.16
CA PHE A 203 -11.56 31.52 -30.19
C PHE A 203 -11.25 30.76 -31.51
N ASP A 204 -12.17 29.85 -31.89
CA ASP A 204 -12.14 29.03 -33.12
C ASP A 204 -10.92 28.11 -33.26
N ARG A 205 -10.19 27.83 -32.17
CA ARG A 205 -9.04 26.92 -32.17
C ARG A 205 -9.00 26.03 -30.92
N PRO A 206 -8.37 24.85 -31.00
CA PRO A 206 -8.17 23.98 -29.84
C PRO A 206 -7.41 24.69 -28.72
N LEU A 207 -7.70 24.38 -27.45
CA LEU A 207 -6.93 24.87 -26.30
C LEU A 207 -5.45 24.48 -26.42
N ALA A 208 -5.16 23.30 -26.97
CA ALA A 208 -3.80 22.81 -27.22
C ALA A 208 -2.99 23.67 -28.19
N ALA A 209 -3.61 24.57 -28.95
CA ALA A 209 -2.91 25.53 -29.78
C ALA A 209 -2.23 26.67 -28.97
N ASN A 210 -2.51 26.78 -27.67
CA ASN A 210 -1.91 27.80 -26.81
C ASN A 210 -0.60 27.27 -26.20
N GLN A 211 0.46 28.06 -26.26
CA GLN A 211 1.78 27.69 -25.73
C GLN A 211 1.76 27.40 -24.22
N LEU A 212 0.91 28.07 -23.42
CA LEU A 212 0.75 27.80 -22.00
C LEU A 212 0.22 26.37 -21.72
N ILE A 213 -0.67 25.87 -22.58
CA ILE A 213 -1.15 24.49 -22.52
C ILE A 213 -0.06 23.50 -22.97
N GLN A 214 0.60 23.80 -24.09
CA GLN A 214 1.70 22.97 -24.62
C GLN A 214 2.81 22.81 -23.59
N LYS A 215 3.20 23.91 -22.93
CA LYS A 215 4.21 23.88 -21.86
C LYS A 215 3.80 22.94 -20.71
N LYS A 216 2.55 23.06 -20.20
CA LYS A 216 2.04 22.17 -19.15
C LYS A 216 2.11 20.71 -19.56
N LEU A 217 1.64 20.38 -20.77
CA LEU A 217 1.68 19.01 -21.29
C LEU A 217 3.11 18.47 -21.43
N ALA A 218 4.05 19.30 -21.90
CA ALA A 218 5.46 18.92 -22.03
C ALA A 218 6.11 18.68 -20.66
N ASP A 219 5.88 19.57 -19.69
CA ASP A 219 6.40 19.44 -18.32
C ASP A 219 5.86 18.16 -17.66
N MET A 220 4.54 17.90 -17.76
CA MET A 220 3.92 16.70 -17.22
C MET A 220 4.52 15.43 -17.82
N GLN A 221 4.68 15.37 -19.15
CA GLN A 221 5.25 14.21 -19.84
C GLN A 221 6.72 13.97 -19.45
N THR A 222 7.49 15.05 -19.28
CA THR A 222 8.89 14.97 -18.83
C THR A 222 8.98 14.32 -17.46
N GLU A 223 8.18 14.77 -16.48
CA GLU A 223 8.18 14.23 -15.12
C GLU A 223 7.70 12.76 -15.08
N ILE A 224 6.72 12.39 -15.91
CA ILE A 224 6.28 10.99 -16.05
C ILE A 224 7.43 10.12 -16.57
N ALA A 225 8.11 10.57 -17.65
CA ALA A 225 9.20 9.82 -18.23
C ALA A 225 10.36 9.60 -17.24
N LEU A 226 10.78 10.66 -16.55
CA LEU A 226 11.84 10.57 -15.52
C LEU A 226 11.43 9.70 -14.34
N GLY A 227 10.19 9.83 -13.85
CA GLY A 227 9.65 9.02 -12.75
C GLY A 227 9.61 7.54 -13.10
N LEU A 228 9.20 7.17 -14.32
CA LEU A 228 9.18 5.79 -14.81
C LEU A 228 10.60 5.24 -14.98
N GLN A 229 11.55 6.01 -15.52
CA GLN A 229 12.95 5.56 -15.65
C GLN A 229 13.59 5.32 -14.28
N GLY A 230 13.35 6.19 -13.31
CA GLY A 230 13.82 6.00 -11.94
C GLY A 230 13.22 4.75 -11.30
N ALA A 231 11.91 4.52 -11.45
CA ALA A 231 11.22 3.33 -10.94
C ALA A 231 11.73 2.04 -11.63
N LEU A 232 11.98 2.07 -12.95
CA LEU A 232 12.57 0.96 -13.71
C LEU A 232 13.97 0.63 -13.20
N ARG A 233 14.84 1.64 -13.02
CA ARG A 233 16.18 1.43 -12.50
C ARG A 233 16.12 0.81 -11.08
N LEU A 234 15.25 1.30 -10.22
CA LEU A 234 15.03 0.74 -8.89
C LEU A 234 14.58 -0.72 -8.97
N GLY A 235 13.63 -1.04 -9.86
CA GLY A 235 13.14 -2.41 -10.05
C GLY A 235 14.25 -3.38 -10.47
N ARG A 236 15.12 -2.97 -11.38
CA ARG A 236 16.29 -3.77 -11.78
C ARG A 236 17.27 -3.98 -10.63
N LEU A 237 17.54 -2.94 -9.83
CA LEU A 237 18.39 -3.07 -8.64
C LEU A 237 17.78 -4.03 -7.62
N LYS A 238 16.46 -4.02 -7.44
CA LYS A 238 15.76 -4.98 -6.57
C LYS A 238 15.86 -6.41 -7.10
N ASP A 239 15.70 -6.61 -8.39
CA ASP A 239 15.86 -7.93 -9.02
C ASP A 239 17.29 -8.46 -8.88
N GLU A 240 18.29 -7.56 -8.83
CA GLU A 240 19.70 -7.88 -8.61
C GLU A 240 20.09 -7.99 -7.11
N GLY A 241 19.18 -7.69 -6.19
CA GLY A 241 19.47 -7.63 -4.74
C GLY A 241 20.41 -6.50 -4.32
N LYS A 242 20.46 -5.42 -5.10
CA LYS A 242 21.35 -4.25 -4.91
C LYS A 242 20.62 -2.96 -4.52
N ASP A 243 19.35 -3.05 -4.15
CA ASP A 243 18.58 -1.89 -3.70
C ASP A 243 18.87 -1.53 -2.26
N ALA A 244 18.62 -0.26 -1.93
CA ALA A 244 18.61 0.23 -0.56
C ALA A 244 17.24 0.87 -0.25
N PRO A 245 16.73 0.82 0.99
CA PRO A 245 15.43 1.40 1.39
C PRO A 245 15.30 2.89 1.04
N GLU A 246 16.41 3.63 1.10
CA GLU A 246 16.48 5.04 0.75
C GLU A 246 16.13 5.29 -0.72
N MET A 247 16.59 4.43 -1.63
CA MET A 247 16.26 4.53 -3.07
C MET A 247 14.75 4.37 -3.28
N THR A 248 14.13 3.41 -2.60
CA THR A 248 12.68 3.21 -2.64
C THR A 248 11.93 4.43 -2.08
N SER A 249 12.42 4.99 -0.97
CA SER A 249 11.84 6.17 -0.34
C SER A 249 11.93 7.41 -1.22
N ILE A 250 13.07 7.64 -1.89
CA ILE A 250 13.27 8.73 -2.84
C ILE A 250 12.28 8.60 -4.00
N MET A 251 12.19 7.43 -4.62
CA MET A 251 11.32 7.23 -5.78
C MET A 251 9.83 7.35 -5.41
N LYS A 252 9.41 6.78 -4.28
CA LYS A 252 8.03 6.95 -3.79
C LYS A 252 7.72 8.42 -3.54
N ARG A 253 8.58 9.15 -2.83
CA ARG A 253 8.39 10.57 -2.52
C ARG A 253 8.28 11.41 -3.79
N ASN A 254 9.23 11.24 -4.71
CA ASN A 254 9.26 11.99 -5.97
C ASN A 254 8.00 11.73 -6.80
N ASN A 255 7.71 10.45 -7.08
CA ASN A 255 6.64 10.09 -8.00
C ASN A 255 5.25 10.45 -7.47
N CYS A 256 5.00 10.31 -6.16
CA CYS A 256 3.75 10.76 -5.56
C CYS A 256 3.59 12.29 -5.62
N GLY A 257 4.65 13.06 -5.36
CA GLY A 257 4.63 14.51 -5.47
C GLY A 257 4.34 14.96 -6.90
N LYS A 258 5.04 14.38 -7.88
CA LYS A 258 4.85 14.71 -9.30
C LYS A 258 3.48 14.30 -9.82
N ALA A 259 2.96 13.14 -9.41
CA ALA A 259 1.59 12.73 -9.75
C ALA A 259 0.54 13.71 -9.23
N LEU A 260 0.71 14.24 -8.02
CA LEU A 260 -0.17 15.26 -7.46
C LEU A 260 -0.12 16.56 -8.27
N ASP A 261 1.08 17.03 -8.62
CA ASP A 261 1.25 18.24 -9.43
C ASP A 261 0.62 18.07 -10.82
N ILE A 262 0.84 16.92 -11.46
CA ILE A 262 0.24 16.55 -12.75
C ILE A 262 -1.29 16.52 -12.67
N ALA A 263 -1.86 15.92 -11.63
CA ALA A 263 -3.32 15.89 -11.44
C ALA A 263 -3.91 17.29 -11.27
N ARG A 264 -3.23 18.18 -10.56
CA ARG A 264 -3.63 19.58 -10.41
C ARG A 264 -3.58 20.34 -11.73
N LEU A 265 -2.51 20.17 -12.52
CA LEU A 265 -2.38 20.77 -13.85
C LEU A 265 -3.44 20.23 -14.82
N ALA A 266 -3.72 18.93 -14.79
CA ALA A 266 -4.78 18.32 -15.60
C ALA A 266 -6.14 18.92 -15.25
N ARG A 267 -6.48 19.02 -13.97
CA ARG A 267 -7.73 19.66 -13.53
C ARG A 267 -7.82 21.12 -13.99
N ASP A 268 -6.74 21.89 -13.83
CA ASP A 268 -6.67 23.30 -14.28
C ASP A 268 -6.93 23.43 -15.79
N MET A 269 -6.38 22.53 -16.61
CA MET A 269 -6.60 22.54 -18.05
C MET A 269 -8.04 22.19 -18.48
N HIS A 270 -8.82 21.50 -17.64
CA HIS A 270 -10.22 21.23 -17.90
C HIS A 270 -11.13 22.43 -17.58
N GLY A 271 -10.64 23.43 -16.86
CA GLY A 271 -11.39 24.63 -16.49
C GLY A 271 -12.28 24.42 -15.26
N GLY A 272 -13.32 25.24 -15.13
CA GLY A 272 -14.28 25.24 -14.02
C GLY A 272 -15.44 24.27 -14.19
#